data_a4b5b9721c5271b5e5dba8ae8f066770
#
_entry.id   a4b5b9721c5271b5e5dba8ae8f066770
#
_cell.length_a   1.000
_cell.length_b   1.000
_cell.length_c   1.000
_cell.angle_alpha   90.00
_cell.angle_beta   90.00
_cell.angle_gamma   90.00
#
_symmetry.space_group_name_H-M   'P 1'
#
loop_
_entity.id
_entity.type
_entity.pdbx_description
1 polymer ?
#
loop_
_entity_poly.entity_id
_entity_poly.type
_entity_poly.pdbx_seq_one_letter_code
_entity_poly.pdbx_strand_id
1 'polypeptide(L)'
;MKIGALLLTLLAAASALPAQSKLHLRVFTSSPDGFSVNSTLIYGDRDAVLVDTQFVMSEAHRVAAMILESKKNLTTVYITHGHPDHYFGIAVLKQAFPNAKFVALPATIAAIREGWEGRLKYWKPEFGFDLPTTGPILPDELQGNAINLEGEALQVVGGVTGDGPNNSYIWIPSLRAVIAGDIVFSGAYFTPPKMPQDWLKTLDQIAALKPITVIPGHERAGARNDASTIAFMKMYIHDYNQMLESSKTAVEFRSKLTNKYPNYALERQIVAAADAAFPANKQ
;
A
#
# COMPACT_ATOMS: atom_id res chain seq x y z
N MET A 1 73.46 -25.49 2.32
CA MET A 1 72.48 -24.49 1.95
C MET A 1 71.18 -25.15 1.57
N LYS A 2 70.14 -25.11 2.44
CA LYS A 2 68.83 -25.67 2.12
C LYS A 2 67.90 -24.48 1.89
N ILE A 3 67.41 -24.36 0.66
CA ILE A 3 66.47 -23.33 0.25
C ILE A 3 65.04 -23.90 0.50
N GLY A 4 64.36 -23.37 1.48
CA GLY A 4 62.96 -23.69 1.79
C GLY A 4 62.05 -22.89 0.86
N ALA A 5 61.24 -23.57 0.04
CA ALA A 5 60.22 -22.96 -0.75
C ALA A 5 58.94 -22.69 0.11
N LEU A 6 58.58 -21.43 0.23
CA LEU A 6 57.36 -20.99 0.90
C LEU A 6 56.21 -21.06 -0.12
N LEU A 7 55.30 -22.03 0.05
CA LEU A 7 54.06 -22.09 -0.74
C LEU A 7 53.06 -21.11 -0.17
N LEU A 8 52.76 -20.02 -0.89
CA LEU A 8 51.66 -19.11 -0.59
C LEU A 8 50.36 -19.69 -1.16
N THR A 9 49.50 -20.21 -0.32
CA THR A 9 48.12 -20.60 -0.71
C THR A 9 47.25 -19.37 -0.75
N LEU A 10 46.88 -18.90 -1.95
CA LEU A 10 45.84 -17.92 -2.16
C LEU A 10 44.46 -18.57 -1.87
N LEU A 11 43.83 -18.22 -0.78
CA LEU A 11 42.37 -18.47 -0.59
C LEU A 11 41.60 -17.49 -1.47
N ALA A 12 41.06 -17.96 -2.57
CA ALA A 12 40.08 -17.24 -3.35
C ALA A 12 38.73 -17.23 -2.57
N ALA A 13 38.39 -16.12 -2.00
CA ALA A 13 37.04 -15.91 -1.47
C ALA A 13 36.06 -15.84 -2.65
N ALA A 14 35.36 -16.95 -2.91
CA ALA A 14 34.26 -16.98 -3.86
C ALA A 14 33.15 -16.09 -3.30
N SER A 15 32.99 -14.90 -3.85
CA SER A 15 31.82 -14.06 -3.63
C SER A 15 30.59 -14.80 -4.18
N ALA A 16 29.80 -15.42 -3.30
CA ALA A 16 28.52 -16.00 -3.71
C ALA A 16 27.66 -14.85 -4.24
N LEU A 17 27.36 -14.87 -5.53
CA LEU A 17 26.34 -14.01 -6.10
C LEU A 17 25.04 -14.27 -5.35
N PRO A 18 24.29 -13.23 -4.93
CA PRO A 18 23.02 -13.44 -4.30
C PRO A 18 22.13 -14.27 -5.23
N ALA A 19 21.60 -15.38 -4.72
CA ALA A 19 20.65 -16.20 -5.47
C ALA A 19 19.51 -15.28 -5.94
N GLN A 20 19.15 -15.35 -7.21
CA GLN A 20 18.03 -14.61 -7.76
C GLN A 20 16.77 -14.99 -6.98
N SER A 21 16.02 -14.00 -6.52
CA SER A 21 14.75 -14.25 -5.80
C SER A 21 13.81 -15.05 -6.71
N LYS A 22 13.15 -16.04 -6.10
CA LYS A 22 12.08 -16.80 -6.76
C LYS A 22 10.70 -16.16 -6.57
N LEU A 23 10.64 -15.05 -5.83
CA LEU A 23 9.38 -14.34 -5.60
C LEU A 23 9.01 -13.48 -6.80
N HIS A 24 7.71 -13.40 -7.03
CA HIS A 24 7.09 -12.60 -8.07
C HIS A 24 6.01 -11.71 -7.46
N LEU A 25 5.68 -10.61 -8.16
CA LEU A 25 4.61 -9.68 -7.80
C LEU A 25 3.55 -9.67 -8.89
N ARG A 26 2.28 -9.71 -8.49
CA ARG A 26 1.13 -9.43 -9.35
C ARG A 26 0.25 -8.41 -8.63
N VAL A 27 0.04 -7.26 -9.25
CA VAL A 27 -0.79 -6.19 -8.71
C VAL A 27 -2.16 -6.24 -9.37
N PHE A 28 -3.19 -6.11 -8.58
CA PHE A 28 -4.56 -5.85 -9.00
C PHE A 28 -4.92 -4.44 -8.56
N THR A 29 -5.24 -3.59 -9.51
CA THR A 29 -5.77 -2.25 -9.25
C THR A 29 -7.26 -2.25 -9.51
N SER A 30 -8.06 -1.83 -8.52
CA SER A 30 -9.51 -1.74 -8.68
C SER A 30 -9.93 -0.67 -9.69
N SER A 31 -11.18 -0.75 -10.11
CA SER A 31 -11.84 0.31 -10.86
C SER A 31 -11.88 1.62 -10.05
N PRO A 32 -12.19 2.77 -10.68
CA PRO A 32 -12.41 4.02 -9.96
C PRO A 32 -13.46 3.94 -8.86
N ASP A 33 -14.49 3.11 -9.03
CA ASP A 33 -15.52 2.88 -8.01
C ASP A 33 -14.97 2.14 -6.78
N GLY A 34 -13.94 1.33 -6.95
CA GLY A 34 -13.16 0.72 -5.86
C GLY A 34 -11.98 1.59 -5.40
N PHE A 35 -11.97 2.89 -5.75
CA PHE A 35 -10.93 3.87 -5.41
C PHE A 35 -9.55 3.62 -6.01
N SER A 36 -9.44 2.82 -7.07
CA SER A 36 -8.14 2.48 -7.68
C SER A 36 -7.14 1.90 -6.68
N VAL A 37 -7.65 1.13 -5.71
CA VAL A 37 -6.85 0.47 -4.67
C VAL A 37 -6.07 -0.69 -5.25
N ASN A 38 -4.83 -0.84 -4.81
CA ASN A 38 -3.98 -1.97 -5.15
C ASN A 38 -4.10 -3.09 -4.11
N SER A 39 -4.36 -4.31 -4.59
CA SER A 39 -4.04 -5.54 -3.87
C SER A 39 -2.84 -6.20 -4.52
N THR A 40 -1.80 -6.50 -3.74
CA THR A 40 -0.56 -7.09 -4.27
C THR A 40 -0.41 -8.54 -3.86
N LEU A 41 -0.39 -9.44 -4.84
CA LEU A 41 -0.06 -10.85 -4.64
C LEU A 41 1.45 -11.04 -4.77
N ILE A 42 2.09 -11.47 -3.69
CA ILE A 42 3.50 -11.87 -3.64
C ILE A 42 3.51 -13.39 -3.66
N TYR A 43 4.18 -14.03 -4.62
CA TYR A 43 4.13 -15.48 -4.73
C TYR A 43 5.47 -16.09 -5.14
N GLY A 44 5.70 -17.28 -4.63
CA GLY A 44 6.85 -18.14 -4.97
C GLY A 44 6.46 -19.29 -5.88
N ASP A 45 7.14 -20.43 -5.71
CA ASP A 45 6.87 -21.62 -6.51
C ASP A 45 5.52 -22.27 -6.16
N ARG A 46 5.09 -22.26 -4.88
CA ARG A 46 3.88 -22.94 -4.37
C ARG A 46 2.92 -22.01 -3.64
N ASP A 47 3.47 -21.12 -2.82
CA ASP A 47 2.70 -20.34 -1.84
C ASP A 47 2.62 -18.87 -2.27
N ALA A 48 1.64 -18.18 -1.70
CA ALA A 48 1.41 -16.76 -1.94
C ALA A 48 0.99 -16.03 -0.65
N VAL A 49 1.31 -14.74 -0.62
CA VAL A 49 0.86 -13.75 0.36
C VAL A 49 0.14 -12.64 -0.39
N LEU A 50 -1.04 -12.23 0.08
CA LEU A 50 -1.75 -11.07 -0.44
C LEU A 50 -1.57 -9.89 0.51
N VAL A 51 -1.41 -8.70 -0.03
CA VAL A 51 -1.41 -7.43 0.70
C VAL A 51 -2.62 -6.62 0.29
N ASP A 52 -3.46 -6.27 1.25
CA ASP A 52 -4.73 -5.55 1.14
C ASP A 52 -5.83 -6.25 0.31
N THR A 53 -7.11 -5.96 0.61
CA THR A 53 -8.23 -6.81 0.17
C THR A 53 -9.33 -6.11 -0.63
N GLN A 54 -9.21 -4.83 -0.90
CA GLN A 54 -10.18 -4.02 -1.62
C GLN A 54 -11.31 -3.44 -0.76
N PHE A 55 -11.98 -2.41 -1.34
CA PHE A 55 -13.08 -1.68 -0.74
C PHE A 55 -14.42 -2.39 -0.94
N VAL A 56 -14.79 -2.63 -2.19
CA VAL A 56 -16.08 -3.22 -2.53
C VAL A 56 -15.96 -4.73 -2.74
N MET A 57 -17.05 -5.44 -2.45
CA MET A 57 -17.07 -6.90 -2.53
C MET A 57 -16.84 -7.40 -3.96
N SER A 58 -17.37 -6.70 -4.95
CA SER A 58 -17.16 -7.03 -6.37
C SER A 58 -15.68 -7.03 -6.76
N GLU A 59 -14.88 -6.06 -6.28
CA GLU A 59 -13.44 -6.01 -6.54
C GLU A 59 -12.69 -7.08 -5.72
N ALA A 60 -13.12 -7.36 -4.49
CA ALA A 60 -12.56 -8.44 -3.70
C ALA A 60 -12.77 -9.82 -4.36
N HIS A 61 -13.91 -10.06 -5.04
CA HIS A 61 -14.11 -11.26 -5.86
C HIS A 61 -13.16 -11.34 -7.06
N ARG A 62 -12.83 -10.21 -7.70
CA ARG A 62 -11.82 -10.16 -8.78
C ARG A 62 -10.42 -10.49 -8.25
N VAL A 63 -10.08 -9.99 -7.05
CA VAL A 63 -8.83 -10.37 -6.38
C VAL A 63 -8.82 -11.87 -6.06
N ALA A 64 -9.92 -12.45 -5.57
CA ALA A 64 -10.02 -13.89 -5.36
C ALA A 64 -9.80 -14.67 -6.68
N ALA A 65 -10.39 -14.22 -7.79
CA ALA A 65 -10.14 -14.82 -9.10
C ALA A 65 -8.66 -14.73 -9.50
N MET A 66 -8.00 -13.57 -9.31
CA MET A 66 -6.58 -13.39 -9.57
C MET A 66 -5.70 -14.37 -8.78
N ILE A 67 -6.05 -14.62 -7.51
CA ILE A 67 -5.33 -15.59 -6.66
C ILE A 67 -5.51 -17.00 -7.21
N LEU A 68 -6.75 -17.42 -7.56
CA LEU A 68 -7.03 -18.73 -8.14
C LEU A 68 -6.30 -18.94 -9.47
N GLU A 69 -6.27 -17.93 -10.35
CA GLU A 69 -5.53 -17.96 -11.61
C GLU A 69 -4.02 -18.16 -11.42
N SER A 70 -3.46 -17.66 -10.31
CA SER A 70 -2.04 -17.85 -9.98
C SER A 70 -1.69 -19.31 -9.73
N LYS A 71 -2.68 -20.16 -9.40
CA LYS A 71 -2.53 -21.57 -8.99
C LYS A 71 -1.62 -21.73 -7.77
N LYS A 72 -1.50 -20.69 -6.94
CA LYS A 72 -0.70 -20.70 -5.72
C LYS A 72 -1.60 -20.89 -4.50
N ASN A 73 -1.04 -21.48 -3.46
CA ASN A 73 -1.69 -21.62 -2.17
C ASN A 73 -1.59 -20.30 -1.40
N LEU A 74 -2.71 -19.61 -1.22
CA LEU A 74 -2.73 -18.40 -0.38
C LEU A 74 -2.55 -18.77 1.08
N THR A 75 -1.41 -18.41 1.67
CA THR A 75 -1.08 -18.72 3.07
C THR A 75 -1.43 -17.59 4.01
N THR A 76 -1.28 -16.35 3.56
CA THR A 76 -1.42 -15.17 4.40
C THR A 76 -2.03 -14.01 3.61
N VAL A 77 -2.91 -13.25 4.27
CA VAL A 77 -3.40 -11.94 3.83
C VAL A 77 -2.97 -10.92 4.88
N TYR A 78 -2.23 -9.91 4.46
CA TYR A 78 -1.75 -8.83 5.31
C TYR A 78 -2.50 -7.53 5.03
N ILE A 79 -2.92 -6.82 6.07
CA ILE A 79 -3.58 -5.52 5.97
C ILE A 79 -2.62 -4.42 6.41
N THR A 80 -2.34 -3.47 5.51
CA THR A 80 -1.34 -2.41 5.73
C THR A 80 -1.76 -1.39 6.77
N HIS A 81 -3.02 -0.99 6.76
CA HIS A 81 -3.58 0.01 7.67
C HIS A 81 -5.11 -0.09 7.78
N GLY A 82 -5.72 0.76 8.58
CA GLY A 82 -7.11 0.62 8.97
C GLY A 82 -8.12 1.43 8.11
N HIS A 83 -7.85 1.78 6.84
CA HIS A 83 -8.85 2.37 5.95
C HIS A 83 -9.70 1.29 5.28
N PRO A 84 -11.01 1.52 5.07
CA PRO A 84 -11.96 0.49 4.65
C PRO A 84 -11.65 -0.12 3.30
N ASP A 85 -11.06 0.63 2.41
CA ASP A 85 -10.69 0.22 1.07
C ASP A 85 -9.50 -0.77 1.01
N HIS A 86 -8.84 -0.99 2.15
CA HIS A 86 -7.79 -1.99 2.30
C HIS A 86 -8.26 -3.27 3.02
N TYR A 87 -9.39 -3.22 3.76
CA TYR A 87 -9.80 -4.38 4.57
C TYR A 87 -11.26 -4.85 4.40
N PHE A 88 -12.15 -4.10 3.78
CA PHE A 88 -13.56 -4.53 3.63
C PHE A 88 -13.68 -5.86 2.88
N GLY A 89 -12.82 -6.11 1.90
CA GLY A 89 -12.78 -7.35 1.14
C GLY A 89 -12.38 -8.62 1.92
N ILE A 90 -11.97 -8.49 3.20
CA ILE A 90 -11.64 -9.66 4.05
C ILE A 90 -12.78 -10.68 4.05
N ALA A 91 -14.05 -10.24 4.07
CA ALA A 91 -15.20 -11.12 4.12
C ALA A 91 -15.24 -12.09 2.92
N VAL A 92 -15.00 -11.58 1.72
CA VAL A 92 -14.95 -12.39 0.49
C VAL A 92 -13.75 -13.32 0.50
N LEU A 93 -12.57 -12.79 0.81
CA LEU A 93 -11.33 -13.57 0.75
C LEU A 93 -11.28 -14.65 1.82
N LYS A 94 -11.81 -14.41 3.02
CA LYS A 94 -11.88 -15.44 4.07
C LYS A 94 -12.83 -16.57 3.71
N GLN A 95 -13.92 -16.28 3.00
CA GLN A 95 -14.82 -17.29 2.48
C GLN A 95 -14.16 -18.12 1.36
N ALA A 96 -13.45 -17.45 0.45
CA ALA A 96 -12.78 -18.12 -0.68
C ALA A 96 -11.53 -18.92 -0.24
N PHE A 97 -10.81 -18.45 0.78
CA PHE A 97 -9.55 -19.02 1.26
C PHE A 97 -9.58 -19.22 2.79
N PRO A 98 -10.41 -20.14 3.31
CA PRO A 98 -10.63 -20.29 4.75
C PRO A 98 -9.38 -20.71 5.54
N ASN A 99 -8.40 -21.33 4.88
CA ASN A 99 -7.14 -21.77 5.47
C ASN A 99 -6.07 -20.68 5.52
N ALA A 100 -6.25 -19.56 4.82
CA ALA A 100 -5.32 -18.44 4.85
C ALA A 100 -5.41 -17.71 6.21
N LYS A 101 -4.25 -17.26 6.70
CA LYS A 101 -4.18 -16.41 7.89
C LYS A 101 -4.40 -14.95 7.46
N PHE A 102 -5.29 -14.26 8.15
CA PHE A 102 -5.50 -12.83 7.94
C PHE A 102 -4.83 -12.11 9.10
N VAL A 103 -3.83 -11.30 8.82
CA VAL A 103 -2.99 -10.68 9.85
C VAL A 103 -2.78 -9.18 9.60
N ALA A 104 -2.60 -8.44 10.70
CA ALA A 104 -2.27 -7.03 10.68
C ALA A 104 -1.46 -6.65 11.93
N LEU A 105 -0.94 -5.42 11.97
CA LEU A 105 -0.35 -4.88 13.19
C LEU A 105 -1.42 -4.48 14.20
N PRO A 106 -1.13 -4.49 15.53
CA PRO A 106 -2.10 -4.18 16.58
C PRO A 106 -2.84 -2.85 16.37
N ALA A 107 -2.14 -1.80 15.95
CA ALA A 107 -2.73 -0.49 15.69
C ALA A 107 -3.73 -0.53 14.53
N THR A 108 -3.45 -1.29 13.47
CA THR A 108 -4.36 -1.51 12.34
C THR A 108 -5.63 -2.23 12.81
N ILE A 109 -5.49 -3.28 13.63
CA ILE A 109 -6.63 -4.04 14.18
C ILE A 109 -7.52 -3.14 15.04
N ALA A 110 -6.91 -2.31 15.89
CA ALA A 110 -7.63 -1.33 16.70
C ALA A 110 -8.40 -0.33 15.83
N ALA A 111 -7.76 0.25 14.81
CA ALA A 111 -8.38 1.20 13.89
C ALA A 111 -9.54 0.59 13.08
N ILE A 112 -9.45 -0.69 12.69
CA ILE A 112 -10.55 -1.42 12.05
C ILE A 112 -11.72 -1.56 13.02
N ARG A 113 -11.46 -2.04 14.25
CA ARG A 113 -12.48 -2.27 15.27
C ARG A 113 -13.24 -0.99 15.62
N GLU A 114 -12.51 0.09 15.85
CA GLU A 114 -13.07 1.38 16.24
C GLU A 114 -13.83 2.08 15.11
N GLY A 115 -13.29 1.98 13.88
CA GLY A 115 -13.82 2.69 12.73
C GLY A 115 -14.93 1.99 11.96
N TRP A 116 -15.14 0.68 12.16
CA TRP A 116 -16.00 -0.15 11.32
C TRP A 116 -17.41 0.39 11.10
N GLU A 117 -18.14 0.61 12.21
CA GLU A 117 -19.56 1.01 12.13
C GLU A 117 -19.73 2.37 11.46
N GLY A 118 -18.88 3.34 11.83
CA GLY A 118 -18.91 4.69 11.27
C GLY A 118 -18.61 4.69 9.77
N ARG A 119 -17.59 3.93 9.34
CA ARG A 119 -17.19 3.83 7.94
C ARG A 119 -18.24 3.10 7.10
N LEU A 120 -18.79 2.00 7.60
CA LEU A 120 -19.84 1.26 6.91
C LEU A 120 -21.10 2.14 6.76
N LYS A 121 -21.51 2.85 7.83
CA LYS A 121 -22.65 3.78 7.79
C LYS A 121 -22.43 4.91 6.79
N TYR A 122 -21.22 5.45 6.72
CA TYR A 122 -20.86 6.54 5.82
C TYR A 122 -20.96 6.13 4.35
N TRP A 123 -20.43 4.94 3.99
CA TRP A 123 -20.35 4.50 2.62
C TRP A 123 -21.59 3.76 2.10
N LYS A 124 -22.41 3.20 3.00
CA LYS A 124 -23.57 2.39 2.62
C LYS A 124 -24.59 3.09 1.70
N PRO A 125 -24.88 4.42 1.84
CA PRO A 125 -25.78 5.09 0.92
C PRO A 125 -25.32 5.10 -0.53
N GLU A 126 -24.00 5.10 -0.77
CA GLU A 126 -23.42 5.14 -2.13
C GLU A 126 -23.22 3.74 -2.72
N PHE A 127 -22.71 2.79 -1.92
CA PHE A 127 -22.27 1.47 -2.43
C PHE A 127 -23.24 0.32 -2.10
N GLY A 128 -24.21 0.55 -1.25
CA GLY A 128 -25.31 -0.40 -1.01
C GLY A 128 -24.86 -1.79 -0.60
N PHE A 129 -25.25 -2.79 -1.43
CA PHE A 129 -24.94 -4.20 -1.20
C PHE A 129 -23.53 -4.61 -1.63
N ASP A 130 -22.79 -3.74 -2.29
CA ASP A 130 -21.38 -4.00 -2.65
C ASP A 130 -20.41 -3.71 -1.48
N LEU A 131 -20.95 -3.50 -0.28
CA LEU A 131 -20.20 -3.41 0.98
C LEU A 131 -20.46 -4.65 1.85
N PRO A 132 -19.57 -4.93 2.84
CA PRO A 132 -19.80 -6.02 3.79
C PRO A 132 -21.16 -5.91 4.48
N THR A 133 -21.86 -7.03 4.57
CA THR A 133 -23.19 -7.11 5.23
C THR A 133 -23.11 -7.65 6.64
N THR A 134 -21.99 -8.21 7.05
CA THR A 134 -21.71 -8.73 8.40
C THR A 134 -20.77 -7.81 9.16
N GLY A 135 -20.66 -7.98 10.48
CA GLY A 135 -19.73 -7.22 11.33
C GLY A 135 -18.25 -7.38 10.92
N PRO A 136 -17.34 -6.64 11.57
CA PRO A 136 -15.93 -6.65 11.17
C PRO A 136 -15.33 -8.04 11.35
N ILE A 137 -14.69 -8.55 10.30
CA ILE A 137 -13.80 -9.70 10.40
C ILE A 137 -12.42 -9.13 10.71
N LEU A 138 -12.03 -9.19 11.98
CA LEU A 138 -10.74 -8.66 12.41
C LEU A 138 -9.62 -9.61 12.00
N PRO A 139 -8.51 -9.09 11.46
CA PRO A 139 -7.28 -9.87 11.33
C PRO A 139 -6.73 -10.29 12.70
N ASP A 140 -5.97 -11.36 12.73
CA ASP A 140 -5.14 -11.73 13.87
C ASP A 140 -3.91 -10.83 13.95
N GLU A 141 -3.28 -10.75 15.11
CA GLU A 141 -2.05 -9.99 15.28
C GLU A 141 -0.88 -10.69 14.58
N LEU A 142 -0.15 -9.94 13.73
CA LEU A 142 1.08 -10.43 13.13
C LEU A 142 2.13 -10.68 14.22
N GLN A 143 2.60 -11.92 14.32
CA GLN A 143 3.67 -12.27 15.25
C GLN A 143 5.04 -11.87 14.70
N GLY A 144 5.74 -11.02 15.41
CA GLY A 144 7.02 -10.46 14.96
C GLY A 144 6.83 -9.35 13.91
N ASN A 145 7.84 -9.19 13.06
CA ASN A 145 7.90 -8.10 12.07
C ASN A 145 8.18 -8.61 10.64
N ALA A 146 7.87 -9.85 10.35
CA ALA A 146 8.05 -10.43 9.02
C ALA A 146 7.05 -11.55 8.75
N ILE A 147 6.69 -11.72 7.49
CA ILE A 147 5.94 -12.85 6.96
C ILE A 147 6.93 -13.71 6.17
N ASN A 148 7.04 -14.99 6.51
CA ASN A 148 7.88 -15.90 5.75
C ASN A 148 7.13 -16.44 4.53
N LEU A 149 7.71 -16.30 3.34
CA LEU A 149 7.20 -16.88 2.11
C LEU A 149 8.31 -17.73 1.48
N GLU A 150 8.19 -19.05 1.56
CA GLU A 150 9.15 -20.02 0.99
C GLU A 150 10.63 -19.77 1.39
N GLY A 151 10.84 -19.34 2.65
CA GLY A 151 12.17 -19.07 3.18
C GLY A 151 12.65 -17.62 3.00
N GLU A 152 11.92 -16.80 2.24
CA GLU A 152 12.20 -15.37 2.12
C GLU A 152 11.36 -14.55 3.11
N ALA A 153 11.98 -13.56 3.74
CA ALA A 153 11.31 -12.70 4.72
C ALA A 153 10.71 -11.48 4.03
N LEU A 154 9.39 -11.34 4.11
CA LEU A 154 8.67 -10.12 3.77
C LEU A 154 8.66 -9.26 5.03
N GLN A 155 9.54 -8.26 5.09
CA GLN A 155 9.73 -7.44 6.30
C GLN A 155 8.60 -6.42 6.43
N VAL A 156 7.87 -6.44 7.54
CA VAL A 156 6.81 -5.49 7.86
C VAL A 156 7.37 -4.36 8.71
N VAL A 157 7.24 -3.14 8.22
CA VAL A 157 7.64 -1.92 8.95
C VAL A 157 6.39 -1.10 9.24
N GLY A 158 6.05 -0.99 10.51
CA GLY A 158 4.84 -0.32 10.96
C GLY A 158 5.12 0.87 11.87
N GLY A 159 4.03 1.51 12.34
CA GLY A 159 4.11 2.70 13.18
C GLY A 159 4.63 3.92 12.43
N VAL A 160 4.49 3.94 11.11
CA VAL A 160 4.91 5.02 10.23
C VAL A 160 3.69 5.86 9.81
N THR A 161 3.95 7.04 9.24
CA THR A 161 2.91 7.95 8.76
C THR A 161 2.80 7.86 7.23
N GLY A 162 1.59 7.71 6.74
CA GLY A 162 1.17 7.86 5.36
C GLY A 162 0.07 8.90 5.27
N ASP A 163 -1.04 8.59 4.64
CA ASP A 163 -2.28 9.40 4.61
C ASP A 163 -2.92 9.54 6.01
N GLY A 164 -2.48 8.75 6.97
CA GLY A 164 -2.81 8.77 8.37
C GLY A 164 -1.68 8.23 9.24
N PRO A 165 -1.83 8.21 10.57
CA PRO A 165 -0.91 7.58 11.48
C PRO A 165 -1.04 6.05 11.43
N ASN A 166 -0.02 5.36 11.95
CA ASN A 166 -0.02 3.89 12.09
C ASN A 166 -0.17 3.12 10.78
N ASN A 167 0.32 3.67 9.69
CA ASN A 167 0.50 2.94 8.44
C ASN A 167 1.64 1.94 8.57
N SER A 168 1.69 1.00 7.64
CA SER A 168 2.79 0.05 7.49
C SER A 168 3.07 -0.24 6.03
N TYR A 169 4.30 -0.68 5.74
CA TYR A 169 4.68 -1.16 4.42
C TYR A 169 5.42 -2.49 4.53
N ILE A 170 5.47 -3.24 3.43
CA ILE A 170 6.28 -4.45 3.31
C ILE A 170 7.52 -4.12 2.48
N TRP A 171 8.70 -4.46 3.01
CA TRP A 171 9.96 -4.47 2.29
C TRP A 171 10.37 -5.89 1.94
N ILE A 172 10.67 -6.15 0.66
CA ILE A 172 11.13 -7.44 0.12
C ILE A 172 12.55 -7.26 -0.38
N PRO A 173 13.58 -7.55 0.46
CA PRO A 173 14.98 -7.30 0.11
C PRO A 173 15.44 -7.96 -1.17
N SER A 174 15.04 -9.21 -1.40
CA SER A 174 15.44 -10.01 -2.57
C SER A 174 14.93 -9.45 -3.90
N LEU A 175 13.78 -8.78 -3.89
CA LEU A 175 13.20 -8.09 -5.05
C LEU A 175 13.55 -6.60 -5.07
N ARG A 176 14.12 -6.06 -4.01
CA ARG A 176 14.23 -4.62 -3.77
C ARG A 176 12.89 -3.92 -4.03
N ALA A 177 11.81 -4.51 -3.51
CA ALA A 177 10.44 -4.05 -3.69
C ALA A 177 9.81 -3.59 -2.37
N VAL A 178 9.06 -2.49 -2.43
CA VAL A 178 8.23 -1.98 -1.34
C VAL A 178 6.77 -2.06 -1.75
N ILE A 179 5.93 -2.66 -0.90
CA ILE A 179 4.47 -2.57 -0.99
C ILE A 179 4.06 -1.54 0.04
N ALA A 180 3.70 -0.36 -0.42
CA ALA A 180 3.70 0.84 0.42
C ALA A 180 2.36 1.16 1.09
N GLY A 181 1.25 0.55 0.68
CA GLY A 181 -0.08 1.02 1.12
C GLY A 181 -0.22 2.53 0.87
N ASP A 182 -0.98 3.21 1.69
CA ASP A 182 -1.27 4.64 1.54
C ASP A 182 -0.16 5.58 2.05
N ILE A 183 1.06 5.06 2.10
CA ILE A 183 2.27 5.87 2.21
C ILE A 183 2.66 6.44 0.83
N VAL A 184 2.30 5.72 -0.26
CA VAL A 184 2.61 6.12 -1.63
C VAL A 184 1.37 6.06 -2.52
N PHE A 185 1.16 7.10 -3.31
CA PHE A 185 0.14 7.21 -4.35
C PHE A 185 0.83 7.44 -5.70
N SER A 186 0.30 6.87 -6.78
CA SER A 186 0.89 7.03 -8.11
C SER A 186 -0.17 7.41 -9.16
N GLY A 187 -0.12 8.66 -9.65
CA GLY A 187 -1.12 9.18 -10.56
C GLY A 187 -2.53 9.25 -9.95
N ALA A 188 -2.63 9.40 -8.64
CA ALA A 188 -3.87 9.54 -7.89
C ALA A 188 -3.78 10.75 -6.96
N TYR A 189 -4.90 11.46 -6.80
CA TYR A 189 -4.98 12.56 -5.85
C TYR A 189 -5.12 12.04 -4.42
N PHE A 190 -4.49 12.72 -3.49
CA PHE A 190 -4.61 12.49 -2.06
C PHE A 190 -4.52 13.82 -1.29
N THR A 191 -4.88 13.80 -0.02
CA THR A 191 -4.92 14.98 0.83
C THR A 191 -3.83 14.91 1.89
N PRO A 192 -2.66 15.55 1.67
CA PRO A 192 -1.63 15.59 2.69
C PRO A 192 -2.03 16.50 3.86
N PRO A 193 -1.55 16.22 5.09
CA PRO A 193 -1.75 17.12 6.22
C PRO A 193 -0.96 18.43 6.03
N LYS A 194 -1.39 19.50 6.73
CA LYS A 194 -0.68 20.78 6.73
C LYS A 194 0.77 20.67 7.21
N MET A 195 1.03 19.77 8.15
CA MET A 195 2.37 19.48 8.66
C MET A 195 2.77 18.05 8.27
N PRO A 196 3.34 17.87 7.07
CA PRO A 196 3.60 16.55 6.51
C PRO A 196 4.95 15.94 6.92
N GLN A 197 5.65 16.49 7.93
CA GLN A 197 7.03 16.12 8.27
C GLN A 197 7.20 14.63 8.56
N ASP A 198 6.25 14.03 9.27
CA ASP A 198 6.34 12.60 9.59
C ASP A 198 6.11 11.72 8.36
N TRP A 199 5.22 12.13 7.44
CA TRP A 199 5.05 11.44 6.17
C TRP A 199 6.29 11.57 5.28
N LEU A 200 6.85 12.79 5.17
CA LEU A 200 8.10 13.02 4.44
C LEU A 200 9.25 12.18 5.00
N LYS A 201 9.34 12.05 6.33
CA LYS A 201 10.32 11.18 7.00
C LYS A 201 10.11 9.70 6.63
N THR A 202 8.86 9.24 6.58
CA THR A 202 8.56 7.87 6.12
C THR A 202 8.99 7.65 4.67
N LEU A 203 8.74 8.63 3.79
CA LEU A 203 9.19 8.56 2.39
C LEU A 203 10.74 8.55 2.30
N ASP A 204 11.46 9.27 3.18
CA ASP A 204 12.92 9.22 3.26
C ASP A 204 13.43 7.85 3.72
N GLN A 205 12.75 7.23 4.70
CA GLN A 205 13.08 5.87 5.15
C GLN A 205 12.94 4.85 4.01
N ILE A 206 11.84 4.92 3.24
CA ILE A 206 11.64 4.05 2.07
C ILE A 206 12.71 4.31 1.00
N ALA A 207 13.02 5.57 0.71
CA ALA A 207 14.06 5.93 -0.26
C ALA A 207 15.45 5.38 0.13
N ALA A 208 15.78 5.37 1.43
CA ALA A 208 17.03 4.84 1.96
C ALA A 208 17.22 3.33 1.73
N LEU A 209 16.12 2.58 1.56
CA LEU A 209 16.15 1.16 1.17
C LEU A 209 16.60 0.97 -0.29
N LYS A 210 16.64 2.02 -1.08
CA LYS A 210 16.98 2.02 -2.51
C LYS A 210 16.14 0.99 -3.29
N PRO A 211 14.79 1.03 -3.19
CA PRO A 211 13.94 0.10 -3.90
C PRO A 211 14.07 0.27 -5.42
N ILE A 212 13.81 -0.81 -6.16
CA ILE A 212 13.62 -0.77 -7.62
C ILE A 212 12.14 -0.64 -7.92
N THR A 213 11.32 -1.37 -7.17
CA THR A 213 9.87 -1.39 -7.29
C THR A 213 9.23 -0.77 -6.05
N VAL A 214 8.26 0.11 -6.26
CA VAL A 214 7.43 0.70 -5.19
C VAL A 214 5.97 0.58 -5.62
N ILE A 215 5.22 -0.31 -4.99
CA ILE A 215 3.80 -0.49 -5.26
C ILE A 215 3.01 0.42 -4.32
N PRO A 216 2.25 1.40 -4.85
CA PRO A 216 1.44 2.33 -4.06
C PRO A 216 0.17 1.65 -3.51
N GLY A 217 -0.51 2.30 -2.56
CA GLY A 217 -1.87 1.90 -2.13
C GLY A 217 -2.91 2.19 -3.20
N HIS A 218 -2.77 3.32 -3.89
CA HIS A 218 -3.64 3.73 -4.98
C HIS A 218 -2.85 4.13 -6.21
N GLU A 219 -3.35 3.73 -7.38
CA GLU A 219 -2.72 4.13 -8.62
C GLU A 219 -3.71 4.36 -9.77
N ARG A 220 -3.36 5.24 -10.67
CA ARG A 220 -4.01 5.31 -11.96
C ARG A 220 -3.48 4.20 -12.85
N ALA A 221 -4.35 3.59 -13.67
CA ALA A 221 -3.94 2.58 -14.64
C ALA A 221 -2.75 3.06 -15.49
N GLY A 222 -1.69 2.25 -15.53
CA GLY A 222 -0.45 2.55 -16.24
C GLY A 222 0.46 3.59 -15.55
N ALA A 223 0.22 3.90 -14.28
CA ALA A 223 1.13 4.72 -13.49
C ALA A 223 2.46 3.98 -13.21
N ARG A 224 3.45 4.73 -12.72
CA ARG A 224 4.78 4.17 -12.41
C ARG A 224 4.77 3.49 -11.05
N ASN A 225 5.41 2.33 -11.00
CA ASN A 225 5.64 1.54 -9.80
C ASN A 225 7.14 1.38 -9.51
N ASP A 226 7.91 2.46 -9.65
CA ASP A 226 9.34 2.50 -9.40
C ASP A 226 9.72 3.55 -8.34
N ALA A 227 10.99 3.64 -8.00
CA ALA A 227 11.49 4.56 -6.98
C ALA A 227 11.22 6.04 -7.26
N SER A 228 10.91 6.43 -8.51
CA SER A 228 10.59 7.83 -8.85
C SER A 228 9.27 8.29 -8.21
N THR A 229 8.38 7.36 -7.86
CA THR A 229 7.13 7.66 -7.14
C THR A 229 7.37 8.34 -5.80
N ILE A 230 8.48 8.01 -5.10
CA ILE A 230 8.82 8.63 -3.81
C ILE A 230 9.15 10.12 -3.98
N ALA A 231 9.96 10.45 -4.98
CA ALA A 231 10.30 11.85 -5.29
C ALA A 231 9.05 12.62 -5.73
N PHE A 232 8.19 11.97 -6.53
CA PHE A 232 6.92 12.51 -6.95
C PHE A 232 5.99 12.80 -5.75
N MET A 233 5.86 11.87 -4.79
CA MET A 233 5.07 12.08 -3.57
C MET A 233 5.49 13.34 -2.80
N LYS A 234 6.79 13.51 -2.60
CA LYS A 234 7.33 14.71 -1.91
C LYS A 234 7.01 16.00 -2.65
N MET A 235 7.13 15.99 -3.98
CA MET A 235 6.78 17.12 -4.82
C MET A 235 5.28 17.43 -4.73
N TYR A 236 4.41 16.43 -4.84
CA TYR A 236 2.96 16.61 -4.74
C TYR A 236 2.55 17.17 -3.37
N ILE A 237 3.10 16.65 -2.28
CA ILE A 237 2.83 17.13 -0.91
C ILE A 237 3.20 18.63 -0.79
N HIS A 238 4.35 19.02 -1.31
CA HIS A 238 4.79 20.42 -1.32
C HIS A 238 3.85 21.31 -2.13
N ASP A 239 3.56 20.90 -3.36
CA ASP A 239 2.71 21.65 -4.29
C ASP A 239 1.28 21.79 -3.79
N TYR A 240 0.71 20.71 -3.25
CA TYR A 240 -0.62 20.71 -2.68
C TYR A 240 -0.75 21.76 -1.57
N ASN A 241 0.17 21.77 -0.60
CA ASN A 241 0.15 22.71 0.50
C ASN A 241 0.34 24.15 0.02
N GLN A 242 1.29 24.40 -0.92
CA GLN A 242 1.51 25.71 -1.51
C GLN A 242 0.28 26.21 -2.28
N MET A 243 -0.38 25.35 -3.06
CA MET A 243 -1.59 25.70 -3.79
C MET A 243 -2.77 25.97 -2.86
N LEU A 244 -2.91 25.17 -1.78
CA LEU A 244 -3.94 25.37 -0.77
C LEU A 244 -3.78 26.74 -0.07
N GLU A 245 -2.56 27.07 0.37
CA GLU A 245 -2.27 28.35 1.03
C GLU A 245 -2.45 29.56 0.11
N SER A 246 -2.12 29.42 -1.18
CA SER A 246 -2.22 30.51 -2.16
C SER A 246 -3.59 30.67 -2.81
N SER A 247 -4.57 29.82 -2.48
CA SER A 247 -5.92 29.85 -3.04
C SER A 247 -6.89 30.55 -2.11
N LYS A 248 -7.88 31.23 -2.71
CA LYS A 248 -8.95 31.93 -1.96
C LYS A 248 -10.29 31.19 -2.01
N THR A 249 -10.44 30.26 -2.94
CA THR A 249 -11.68 29.49 -3.13
C THR A 249 -11.39 28.03 -3.46
N ALA A 250 -12.38 27.17 -3.19
CA ALA A 250 -12.35 25.76 -3.55
C ALA A 250 -12.09 25.54 -5.06
N VAL A 251 -12.74 26.36 -5.90
CA VAL A 251 -12.60 26.30 -7.36
C VAL A 251 -11.18 26.64 -7.79
N GLU A 252 -10.61 27.70 -7.23
CA GLU A 252 -9.22 28.12 -7.55
C GLU A 252 -8.22 27.03 -7.16
N PHE A 253 -8.33 26.50 -5.94
CA PHE A 253 -7.45 25.42 -5.48
C PHE A 253 -7.54 24.18 -6.38
N ARG A 254 -8.75 23.70 -6.66
CA ARG A 254 -8.96 22.54 -7.54
C ARG A 254 -8.38 22.78 -8.93
N SER A 255 -8.62 23.95 -9.53
CA SER A 255 -8.08 24.29 -10.85
C SER A 255 -6.56 24.29 -10.88
N LYS A 256 -5.89 24.86 -9.87
CA LYS A 256 -4.41 24.83 -9.78
C LYS A 256 -3.90 23.39 -9.73
N LEU A 257 -4.51 22.54 -8.92
CA LEU A 257 -4.06 21.18 -8.73
C LEU A 257 -4.32 20.30 -9.97
N THR A 258 -5.52 20.38 -10.57
CA THR A 258 -5.86 19.60 -11.77
C THR A 258 -5.08 20.04 -13.01
N ASN A 259 -4.74 21.32 -13.12
CA ASN A 259 -3.90 21.82 -14.21
C ASN A 259 -2.46 21.29 -14.10
N LYS A 260 -1.91 21.20 -12.89
CA LYS A 260 -0.55 20.68 -12.68
C LYS A 260 -0.48 19.15 -12.75
N TYR A 261 -1.53 18.48 -12.30
CA TYR A 261 -1.64 17.01 -12.21
C TYR A 261 -2.87 16.51 -12.98
N PRO A 262 -2.91 16.64 -14.32
CA PRO A 262 -4.08 16.29 -15.10
C PRO A 262 -4.31 14.77 -15.15
N ASN A 263 -5.57 14.37 -15.21
CA ASN A 263 -5.98 12.97 -15.39
C ASN A 263 -5.54 12.01 -14.25
N TYR A 264 -5.43 12.52 -13.04
CA TYR A 264 -5.18 11.69 -11.86
C TYR A 264 -6.46 10.98 -11.41
N ALA A 265 -6.32 9.77 -10.89
CA ALA A 265 -7.41 9.06 -10.21
C ALA A 265 -7.80 9.77 -8.90
N LEU A 266 -8.95 9.39 -8.32
CA LEU A 266 -9.43 9.88 -7.03
C LEU A 266 -9.75 11.39 -6.99
N GLU A 267 -10.29 11.97 -8.06
CA GLU A 267 -10.65 13.40 -8.10
C GLU A 267 -11.59 13.80 -6.94
N ARG A 268 -12.42 12.88 -6.46
CA ARG A 268 -13.28 13.09 -5.28
C ARG A 268 -12.50 13.52 -4.03
N GLN A 269 -11.25 13.10 -3.86
CA GLN A 269 -10.39 13.47 -2.74
C GLN A 269 -10.11 14.97 -2.72
N ILE A 270 -9.77 15.55 -3.88
CA ILE A 270 -9.51 17.00 -3.97
C ILE A 270 -10.80 17.82 -3.90
N VAL A 271 -11.93 17.28 -4.34
CA VAL A 271 -13.24 17.94 -4.16
C VAL A 271 -13.56 18.03 -2.68
N ALA A 272 -13.53 16.91 -1.96
CA ALA A 272 -13.78 16.89 -0.52
C ALA A 272 -12.81 17.77 0.28
N ALA A 273 -11.52 17.73 -0.06
CA ALA A 273 -10.50 18.55 0.58
C ALA A 273 -10.71 20.06 0.33
N ALA A 274 -11.06 20.42 -0.90
CA ALA A 274 -11.34 21.80 -1.27
C ALA A 274 -12.59 22.35 -0.51
N ASP A 275 -13.65 21.57 -0.47
CA ASP A 275 -14.88 21.94 0.23
C ASP A 275 -14.67 22.08 1.75
N ALA A 276 -13.82 21.22 2.33
CA ALA A 276 -13.44 21.30 3.74
C ALA A 276 -12.55 22.53 4.04
N ALA A 277 -11.64 22.89 3.14
CA ALA A 277 -10.72 24.01 3.32
C ALA A 277 -11.39 25.38 3.04
N PHE A 278 -12.34 25.42 2.13
CA PHE A 278 -13.07 26.62 1.71
C PHE A 278 -14.59 26.41 1.82
N PRO A 279 -15.12 26.26 3.05
CA PRO A 279 -16.55 26.02 3.22
C PRO A 279 -17.34 27.17 2.63
N ALA A 280 -18.36 26.83 1.81
CA ALA A 280 -19.32 27.82 1.35
C ALA A 280 -19.94 28.49 2.58
N ASN A 281 -19.90 29.81 2.70
CA ASN A 281 -20.56 30.52 3.75
C ASN A 281 -22.03 30.05 3.78
N LYS A 282 -22.45 29.41 4.87
CA LYS A 282 -23.86 29.16 5.13
C LYS A 282 -24.49 30.54 5.32
N GLN A 283 -25.03 31.10 4.22
CA GLN A 283 -25.95 32.25 4.29
C GLN A 283 -27.28 31.81 4.89
#